data_abeedeb9ea89780a2effd5dc72b303a0
#
_entry.id   abeedeb9ea89780a2effd5dc72b303a0
#
_cell.length_a   1.000
_cell.length_b   1.000
_cell.length_c   1.000
_cell.angle_alpha   90.00
_cell.angle_beta   90.00
_cell.angle_gamma   90.00
#
_symmetry.space_group_name_H-M   'P 1'
#
loop_
_entity.id
_entity.type
_entity.pdbx_description
1 polymer ?
#
loop_
_entity_poly.entity_id
_entity_poly.type
_entity_poly.pdbx_seq_one_letter_code
_entity_poly.pdbx_strand_id
1 'polypeptide(L)' 'MDFYTEVLRKSGDYWVALCLENGLVGQGNTKENAINKLRDAIDSFEDVRRTEKDVYDAPVSIKELHEFLTVERLNEDRI' A
#
# COMPACT_ATOMS: atom_id res chain seq x y z
N MET A 1 9.78 15.17 -6.32
CA MET A 1 10.49 14.29 -5.47
C MET A 1 9.77 13.00 -5.28
N ASP A 2 10.50 11.98 -5.41
CA ASP A 2 9.82 10.76 -5.69
C ASP A 2 10.16 9.64 -4.76
N PHE A 3 10.27 9.99 -3.52
CA PHE A 3 10.44 8.97 -2.52
C PHE A 3 9.12 8.46 -2.05
N TYR A 4 8.98 7.16 -2.07
CA TYR A 4 7.82 6.50 -1.52
C TYR A 4 8.30 5.40 -0.59
N THR A 5 7.69 5.31 0.57
CA THR A 5 8.00 4.27 1.52
C THR A 5 7.04 3.12 1.31
N GLU A 6 7.57 1.97 0.98
CA GLU A 6 6.77 0.79 0.70
C GLU A 6 6.94 -0.22 1.82
N VAL A 7 5.83 -0.66 2.37
CA VAL A 7 5.81 -1.64 3.44
C VAL A 7 5.20 -2.91 2.89
N LEU A 8 5.86 -4.03 3.14
CA LEU A 8 5.41 -5.32 2.62
C LEU A 8 4.88 -6.19 3.74
N ARG A 9 3.83 -6.93 3.43
CA ARG A 9 3.25 -7.87 4.36
C ARG A 9 2.85 -9.12 3.60
N LYS A 10 3.15 -10.28 4.16
CA LYS A 10 2.68 -11.52 3.58
C LYS A 10 1.29 -11.84 4.11
N SER A 11 0.39 -12.17 3.21
CA SER A 11 -0.99 -12.47 3.56
C SER A 11 -1.38 -13.77 2.89
N GLY A 12 -1.34 -14.87 3.64
CA GLY A 12 -1.59 -16.18 3.07
C GLY A 12 -0.57 -16.51 1.99
N ASP A 13 -1.04 -16.70 0.79
CA ASP A 13 -0.19 -17.10 -0.32
C ASP A 13 0.33 -15.94 -1.15
N TYR A 14 0.05 -14.72 -0.76
CA TYR A 14 0.45 -13.58 -1.57
C TYR A 14 1.04 -12.47 -0.70
N TRP A 15 1.60 -11.49 -1.38
CA TRP A 15 2.22 -10.34 -0.73
C TRP A 15 1.42 -9.09 -1.00
N VAL A 16 1.40 -8.20 -0.02
CA VAL A 16 0.74 -6.90 -0.17
C VAL A 16 1.76 -5.83 0.12
N ALA A 17 1.84 -4.85 -0.78
CA ALA A 17 2.70 -3.69 -0.61
C ALA A 17 1.83 -2.47 -0.37
N LEU A 18 2.23 -1.66 0.60
CA LEU A 18 1.49 -0.45 0.97
C LEU A 18 2.42 0.74 0.87
N CYS A 19 1.97 1.77 0.20
CA CYS A 19 2.70 3.04 0.14
C CYS A 19 2.21 3.94 1.26
N LEU A 20 3.13 4.35 2.11
CA LEU A 20 2.76 5.14 3.28
C LEU A 20 2.37 6.56 2.94
N GLU A 21 2.93 7.10 1.86
CA GLU A 21 2.72 8.51 1.53
C GLU A 21 1.35 8.78 0.93
N ASN A 22 0.74 7.78 0.30
CA ASN A 22 -0.54 8.01 -0.36
C ASN A 22 -1.57 6.93 -0.12
N GLY A 23 -1.22 5.87 0.63
CA GLY A 23 -2.18 4.83 0.98
C GLY A 23 -2.51 3.85 -0.13
N LEU A 24 -1.80 3.91 -1.24
CA LEU A 24 -2.05 2.96 -2.33
C LEU A 24 -1.48 1.60 -1.99
N VAL A 25 -2.08 0.55 -2.56
CA VAL A 25 -1.64 -0.81 -2.31
C VAL A 25 -1.49 -1.56 -3.63
N GLY A 26 -0.63 -2.58 -3.58
CA GLY A 26 -0.50 -3.53 -4.66
C GLY A 26 -0.35 -4.90 -4.07
N GLN A 27 -0.75 -5.93 -4.80
CA GLN A 27 -0.56 -7.27 -4.30
C GLN A 27 -0.13 -8.21 -5.41
N GLY A 28 0.55 -9.27 -5.03
CA GLY A 28 1.05 -10.23 -5.99
C GLY A 28 1.55 -11.48 -5.30
N ASN A 29 1.92 -12.46 -6.10
CA ASN A 29 2.37 -13.76 -5.56
C ASN A 29 3.76 -13.69 -4.96
N THR A 30 4.53 -12.67 -5.31
CA THR A 30 5.87 -12.48 -4.78
C THR A 30 6.00 -11.04 -4.32
N LYS A 31 7.05 -10.76 -3.54
CA LYS A 31 7.34 -9.39 -3.13
C LYS A 31 7.49 -8.49 -4.34
N GLU A 32 8.21 -8.96 -5.35
CA GLU A 32 8.46 -8.17 -6.54
C GLU A 32 7.16 -7.86 -7.27
N ASN A 33 6.29 -8.84 -7.38
CA ASN A 33 5.01 -8.62 -8.05
C ASN A 33 4.18 -7.60 -7.30
N ALA A 34 4.15 -7.69 -5.97
CA ALA A 34 3.39 -6.74 -5.17
C ALA A 34 3.94 -5.33 -5.34
N ILE A 35 5.27 -5.20 -5.34
CA ILE A 35 5.90 -3.90 -5.52
C ILE A 35 5.61 -3.35 -6.91
N ASN A 36 5.68 -4.19 -7.94
CA ASN A 36 5.40 -3.74 -9.29
C ASN A 36 3.96 -3.28 -9.44
N LYS A 37 3.02 -4.00 -8.84
CA LYS A 37 1.63 -3.59 -8.86
C LYS A 37 1.43 -2.26 -8.15
N LEU A 38 2.11 -2.09 -7.02
CA LEU A 38 2.03 -0.84 -6.29
C LEU A 38 2.59 0.31 -7.13
N ARG A 39 3.71 0.08 -7.81
CA ARG A 39 4.30 1.13 -8.63
C ARG A 39 3.39 1.51 -9.79
N ASP A 40 2.72 0.52 -10.37
CA ASP A 40 1.74 0.81 -11.42
C ASP A 40 0.61 1.68 -10.87
N ALA A 41 0.15 1.37 -9.67
CA ALA A 41 -0.91 2.15 -9.05
C ALA A 41 -0.44 3.57 -8.76
N ILE A 42 0.81 3.72 -8.31
CA ILE A 42 1.37 5.04 -8.04
C ILE A 42 1.47 5.85 -9.33
N ASP A 43 1.92 5.22 -10.41
CA ASP A 43 2.02 5.90 -11.68
C ASP A 43 0.66 6.40 -12.15
N SER A 44 -0.36 5.57 -12.03
CA SER A 44 -1.72 5.96 -12.41
C SER A 44 -2.21 7.11 -11.54
N PHE A 45 -1.94 7.04 -10.26
CA PHE A 45 -2.35 8.09 -9.32
C PHE A 45 -1.67 9.42 -9.66
N GLU A 46 -0.39 9.36 -10.01
CA GLU A 46 0.34 10.57 -10.37
C GLU A 46 -0.22 11.20 -11.65
N ASP A 47 -0.61 10.35 -12.61
CA ASP A 47 -1.22 10.85 -13.82
C ASP A 47 -2.52 11.58 -13.54
N VAL A 48 -3.36 11.00 -12.69
CA VAL A 48 -4.63 11.61 -12.33
C VAL A 48 -4.37 12.93 -11.61
N ARG A 49 -3.40 12.95 -10.73
CA ARG A 49 -3.08 14.15 -9.98
C ARG A 49 -2.65 15.30 -10.88
N ARG A 50 -1.93 14.96 -11.94
CA ARG A 50 -1.46 15.99 -12.87
C ARG A 50 -2.60 16.60 -13.66
N THR A 51 -3.63 15.81 -13.93
CA THR A 51 -4.79 16.31 -14.69
C THR A 51 -5.87 16.87 -13.80
N GLU A 52 -6.03 16.33 -12.61
CA GLU A 52 -7.12 16.71 -11.69
C GLU A 52 -6.53 17.40 -10.49
N LYS A 53 -6.72 18.67 -10.41
CA LYS A 53 -6.15 19.45 -9.33
C LYS A 53 -6.84 19.21 -8.00
N ASP A 54 -7.99 18.58 -8.02
CA ASP A 54 -8.72 18.28 -6.80
C ASP A 54 -8.24 17.04 -6.10
N VAL A 55 -7.35 16.28 -6.72
CA VAL A 55 -6.83 15.05 -6.15
C VAL A 55 -5.59 15.36 -5.33
N TYR A 56 -5.54 14.88 -4.12
CA TYR A 56 -4.37 15.08 -3.28
C TYR A 56 -4.09 13.83 -2.48
N ASP A 57 -2.89 13.79 -1.91
CA ASP A 57 -2.39 12.63 -1.21
C ASP A 57 -3.16 12.40 0.08
N ALA A 58 -3.29 11.11 0.42
CA ALA A 58 -3.89 10.72 1.68
C ALA A 58 -2.90 9.81 2.40
N PRO A 59 -1.96 10.39 3.13
CA PRO A 59 -0.96 9.57 3.82
C PRO A 59 -1.59 8.63 4.81
N VAL A 60 -0.96 7.49 4.99
CA VAL A 60 -1.43 6.47 5.91
C VAL A 60 -1.14 6.94 7.33
N SER A 61 -2.14 6.92 8.18
CA SER A 61 -1.97 7.27 9.57
C SER A 61 -1.26 6.15 10.31
N ILE A 62 -0.75 6.46 11.49
CA ILE A 62 -0.10 5.44 12.31
C ILE A 62 -1.09 4.34 12.66
N LYS A 63 -2.32 4.70 12.94
CA LYS A 63 -3.35 3.72 13.24
C LYS A 63 -3.60 2.80 12.06
N GLU A 64 -3.71 3.36 10.88
CA GLU A 64 -3.94 2.56 9.68
C GLU A 64 -2.78 1.64 9.40
N LEU A 65 -1.56 2.14 9.57
CA LEU A 65 -0.39 1.31 9.37
C LEU A 65 -0.37 0.15 10.36
N HIS A 66 -0.70 0.45 11.61
CA HIS A 66 -0.75 -0.58 12.64
C HIS A 66 -1.76 -1.66 12.26
N GLU A 67 -2.92 -1.27 11.79
CA GLU A 67 -3.94 -2.21 11.35
C GLU A 67 -3.47 -3.05 10.19
N PHE A 68 -2.79 -2.42 9.24
CA PHE A 68 -2.26 -3.13 8.08
C PHE A 68 -1.30 -4.23 8.51
N LEU A 69 -0.42 -3.91 9.45
CA LEU A 69 0.63 -4.84 9.85
C LEU A 69 0.14 -5.93 10.78
N THR A 70 -0.95 -5.71 11.51
CA THR A 70 -1.35 -6.62 12.57
C THR A 70 -2.69 -7.30 12.35
N VAL A 71 -3.37 -7.02 11.26
CA VAL A 71 -4.73 -7.49 11.10
C VAL A 71 -4.82 -9.01 11.14
N GLU A 72 -3.88 -9.71 10.52
CA GLU A 72 -3.91 -11.16 10.53
C GLU A 72 -3.64 -11.71 11.92
N ARG A 73 -2.73 -11.08 12.64
CA ARG A 73 -2.45 -11.47 13.99
C ARG A 73 -3.64 -11.29 14.89
N LEU A 74 -4.35 -10.18 14.72
CA LEU A 74 -5.54 -9.95 15.52
C LEU A 74 -6.59 -11.00 15.26
N ASN A 75 -6.73 -11.40 14.01
CA ASN A 75 -7.69 -12.44 13.69
C ASN A 75 -7.33 -13.76 14.34
N GLU A 76 -6.07 -14.07 14.39
CA GLU A 76 -5.62 -15.29 15.05
C GLU A 76 -5.86 -15.22 16.54
N ASP A 77 -5.62 -14.07 17.11
CA ASP A 77 -5.76 -13.90 18.55
C ASP A 77 -7.19 -14.05 19.01
N ARG A 78 -8.12 -13.88 18.12
CA ARG A 78 -9.51 -13.99 18.49
C ARG A 78 -10.01 -15.39 18.56
N ILE A 79 -9.26 -16.28 18.07
CA ILE A 79 -9.63 -17.67 18.09
C ILE A 79 -9.21 -18.30 19.40
#